data_59646f9d4a5e67fdb756e4ff61434ed4
#
_entry.id   59646f9d4a5e67fdb756e4ff61434ed4
#
_cell.length_a   1.000
_cell.length_b   1.000
_cell.length_c   1.000
_cell.angle_alpha   90.00
_cell.angle_beta   90.00
_cell.angle_gamma   90.00
#
_symmetry.space_group_name_H-M   'P 1'
#
loop_
_entity.id
_entity.type
_entity.pdbx_description
1 polymer ?
#
loop_
_entity_poly.entity_id
_entity_poly.type
_entity_poly.pdbx_seq_one_letter_code
_entity_poly.pdbx_strand_id
1 'polypeptide(L)'
;LILGCTHYPLLTPLIQNVMGPCVTLIDSGAETVSEVSTLLDYFRLAESSHNKEASEYRFYTTGSPKLFSDIAENWLGQSNFTIEKVDLENLIEK
;
A
#
# COMPACT_ATOMS: atom_id res chain seq x y z
N LEU A 1 13.17 13.14 11.04
CA LEU A 1 13.60 12.50 9.80
C LEU A 1 12.38 12.15 8.94
N ILE A 2 12.38 12.63 7.71
CA ILE A 2 11.32 12.34 6.74
C ILE A 2 11.76 11.15 5.90
N LEU A 3 10.91 10.12 5.85
CA LEU A 3 11.16 8.94 5.04
C LEU A 3 10.69 9.21 3.60
N GLY A 4 11.53 9.89 2.82
CA GLY A 4 11.21 10.35 1.47
C GLY A 4 11.33 9.27 0.40
N CYS A 5 10.80 8.09 0.68
CA CYS A 5 10.87 6.93 -0.22
C CYS A 5 9.61 6.09 -0.02
N THR A 6 9.13 5.45 -1.07
CA THR A 6 7.96 4.58 -1.00
C THR A 6 8.22 3.29 -0.22
N HIS A 7 9.48 2.86 -0.13
CA HIS A 7 9.85 1.58 0.49
C HIS A 7 10.41 1.73 1.90
N TYR A 8 11.05 2.85 2.24
CA TYR A 8 11.68 3.04 3.54
C TYR A 8 10.73 2.94 4.73
N PRO A 9 9.46 3.33 4.65
CA PRO A 9 8.53 3.12 5.76
C PRO A 9 8.39 1.66 6.21
N LEU A 10 8.66 0.71 5.32
CA LEU A 10 8.67 -0.72 5.66
C LEU A 10 9.81 -1.09 6.60
N LEU A 11 10.85 -0.26 6.65
CA LEU A 11 12.03 -0.44 7.51
C LEU A 11 11.96 0.44 8.76
N THR A 12 10.82 1.02 9.07
CA THR A 12 10.65 1.97 10.18
C THR A 12 11.25 1.48 11.50
N PRO A 13 11.00 0.22 11.95
CA PRO A 13 11.58 -0.24 13.21
C PRO A 13 13.11 -0.23 13.20
N LEU A 14 13.72 -0.63 12.09
CA LEU A 14 15.17 -0.64 11.94
C LEU A 14 15.74 0.77 11.95
N ILE A 15 15.14 1.68 11.17
CA ILE A 15 15.58 3.07 11.06
C ILE A 15 15.44 3.77 12.42
N GLN A 16 14.32 3.55 13.12
CA GLN A 16 14.09 4.14 14.43
C GLN A 16 15.15 3.66 15.44
N ASN A 17 15.51 2.40 15.38
CA ASN A 17 16.53 1.83 16.26
C ASN A 17 17.90 2.48 16.02
N VAL A 18 18.27 2.71 14.78
CA VAL A 18 19.54 3.36 14.41
C VAL A 18 19.54 4.84 14.80
N MET A 19 18.44 5.53 14.55
CA MET A 19 18.34 6.99 14.81
C MET A 19 18.15 7.32 16.29
N GLY A 20 17.65 6.37 17.08
CA GLY A 20 17.43 6.56 18.51
C GLY A 20 16.05 7.16 18.83
N PRO A 21 15.70 7.17 20.14
CA PRO A 21 14.34 7.56 20.57
C PRO A 21 14.04 9.07 20.48
N CYS A 22 15.07 9.88 20.30
CA CYS A 22 14.91 11.34 20.25
C CYS A 22 14.59 11.86 18.84
N VAL A 23 14.65 10.98 17.82
CA VAL A 23 14.37 11.36 16.43
C VAL A 23 12.97 10.84 16.06
N THR A 24 12.11 11.76 15.63
CA THR A 24 10.78 11.41 15.12
C THR A 24 10.89 11.06 13.63
N LEU A 25 10.34 9.91 13.25
CA LEU A 25 10.25 9.51 11.86
C LEU A 25 8.89 9.95 11.31
N ILE A 26 8.91 10.56 10.13
CA ILE A 26 7.69 11.01 9.44
C ILE A 26 7.54 10.19 8.16
N ASP A 27 6.42 9.48 8.07
CA ASP A 27 6.03 8.68 6.91
C ASP A 27 4.91 9.42 6.18
N SER A 28 5.23 9.96 5.00
CA SER A 28 4.27 10.70 4.19
C SER A 28 3.10 9.82 3.71
N GLY A 29 3.34 8.53 3.52
CA GLY A 29 2.28 7.59 3.17
C GLY A 29 1.23 7.46 4.27
N ALA A 30 1.69 7.28 5.51
CA ALA A 30 0.80 7.19 6.67
C ALA A 30 -0.01 8.48 6.86
N GLU A 31 0.63 9.63 6.70
CA GLU A 31 -0.04 10.92 6.79
C GLU A 31 -1.10 11.07 5.69
N THR A 32 -0.78 10.69 4.46
CA THR A 32 -1.71 10.73 3.33
C THR A 32 -2.90 9.81 3.57
N VAL A 33 -2.68 8.59 4.05
CA VAL A 33 -3.76 7.64 4.35
C VAL A 33 -4.68 8.19 5.43
N SER A 34 -4.12 8.83 6.45
CA SER A 34 -4.92 9.48 7.50
C SER A 34 -5.83 10.57 6.93
N GLU A 35 -5.31 11.39 6.03
CA GLU A 35 -6.10 12.42 5.36
C GLU A 35 -7.19 11.83 4.46
N VAL A 36 -6.84 10.82 3.66
CA VAL A 36 -7.80 10.12 2.80
C VAL A 36 -8.94 9.52 3.64
N SER A 37 -8.61 8.88 4.75
CA SER A 37 -9.61 8.31 5.66
C SER A 37 -10.57 9.38 6.18
N THR A 38 -10.04 10.53 6.55
CA THR A 38 -10.87 11.66 7.00
C THR A 38 -11.80 12.16 5.90
N LEU A 39 -11.31 12.27 4.67
CA LEU A 39 -12.11 12.72 3.53
C LEU A 39 -13.21 11.71 3.18
N LEU A 40 -12.90 10.41 3.23
CA LEU A 40 -13.90 9.38 2.99
C LEU A 40 -15.04 9.44 4.01
N ASP A 41 -14.72 9.66 5.28
CA ASP A 41 -15.72 9.82 6.33
C ASP A 41 -16.53 11.09 6.12
N TYR A 42 -15.87 12.21 5.80
CA TYR A 42 -16.52 13.49 5.58
C TYR A 42 -17.53 13.44 4.43
N PHE A 43 -17.16 12.81 3.31
CA PHE A 43 -18.03 12.67 2.14
C PHE A 43 -18.94 11.44 2.19
N ARG A 44 -18.92 10.68 3.29
CA ARG A 44 -19.71 9.45 3.48
C ARG A 44 -19.44 8.39 2.40
N LEU A 45 -18.19 8.30 1.98
CA LEU A 45 -17.76 7.33 0.98
C LEU A 45 -17.03 6.13 1.60
N ALA A 46 -16.84 6.13 2.91
CA ALA A 46 -16.21 5.00 3.58
C ALA A 46 -17.06 3.75 3.48
N GLU A 47 -16.41 2.60 3.35
CA GLU A 47 -17.08 1.30 3.30
C GLU A 47 -17.87 1.06 4.58
N SER A 48 -19.10 0.56 4.43
CA SER A 48 -19.94 0.25 5.56
C SER A 48 -19.40 -0.97 6.33
N SER A 49 -19.34 -0.86 7.66
CA SER A 49 -19.01 -2.00 8.53
C SER A 49 -20.05 -3.12 8.48
N HIS A 50 -21.22 -2.87 7.90
CA HIS A 50 -22.28 -3.86 7.73
C HIS A 50 -22.13 -4.68 6.45
N ASN A 51 -21.22 -4.28 5.56
CA ASN A 51 -20.94 -5.07 4.37
C ASN A 51 -20.15 -6.32 4.76
N LYS A 52 -20.78 -7.49 4.59
CA LYS A 52 -20.19 -8.78 4.95
C LYS A 52 -19.44 -9.45 3.79
N GLU A 53 -19.46 -8.84 2.62
CA GLU A 53 -18.72 -9.37 1.49
C GLU A 53 -17.22 -9.16 1.70
N ALA A 54 -16.43 -10.18 1.36
CA ALA A 54 -15.00 -10.07 1.43
C ALA A 54 -14.49 -9.04 0.41
N SER A 55 -13.57 -8.19 0.83
CA SER A 55 -12.94 -7.23 -0.08
C SER A 55 -12.15 -7.97 -1.16
N GLU A 56 -12.25 -7.48 -2.37
CA GLU A 56 -11.52 -8.02 -3.51
C GLU A 56 -10.32 -7.12 -3.80
N TYR A 57 -9.14 -7.73 -3.92
CA TYR A 57 -7.91 -7.02 -4.24
C TYR A 57 -7.41 -7.46 -5.61
N ARG A 58 -7.26 -6.51 -6.51
CA ARG A 58 -6.74 -6.75 -7.86
C ARG A 58 -5.51 -5.89 -8.07
N PHE A 59 -4.44 -6.51 -8.51
CA PHE A 59 -3.18 -5.83 -8.81
C PHE A 59 -2.76 -6.11 -10.24
N TYR A 60 -2.11 -5.14 -10.83
CA TYR A 60 -1.61 -5.23 -12.20
C TYR A 60 -0.12 -4.93 -12.19
N THR A 61 0.65 -5.72 -12.90
CA THR A 61 2.09 -5.54 -12.99
C THR A 61 2.59 -5.75 -14.41
N THR A 62 3.60 -4.99 -14.79
CA THR A 62 4.31 -5.19 -16.06
C THR A 62 5.40 -6.25 -15.92
N GLY A 63 5.75 -6.63 -14.70
CA GLY A 63 6.75 -7.64 -14.40
C GLY A 63 6.17 -9.03 -14.17
N SER A 64 6.84 -9.81 -13.35
CA SER A 64 6.42 -11.17 -13.01
C SER A 64 5.29 -11.16 -11.97
N PRO A 65 4.10 -11.69 -12.30
CA PRO A 65 3.02 -11.83 -11.33
C PRO A 65 3.39 -12.66 -10.11
N LYS A 66 4.20 -13.72 -10.31
CA LYS A 66 4.64 -14.59 -9.22
C LYS A 66 5.51 -13.83 -8.22
N LEU A 67 6.49 -13.07 -8.71
CA LEU A 67 7.37 -12.29 -7.85
C LEU A 67 6.58 -11.22 -7.10
N PHE A 68 5.68 -10.55 -7.78
CA PHE A 68 4.78 -9.57 -7.16
C PHE A 68 3.95 -10.22 -6.05
N SER A 69 3.36 -11.39 -6.32
CA SER A 69 2.55 -12.12 -5.37
C SER A 69 3.33 -12.48 -4.11
N ASP A 70 4.55 -13.03 -4.28
CA ASP A 70 5.38 -13.44 -3.16
C ASP A 70 5.73 -12.26 -2.24
N ILE A 71 6.07 -11.12 -2.82
CA ILE A 71 6.40 -9.92 -2.06
C ILE A 71 5.16 -9.33 -1.39
N ALA A 72 4.05 -9.23 -2.13
CA ALA A 72 2.82 -8.66 -1.62
C ALA A 72 2.23 -9.48 -0.47
N GLU A 73 2.28 -10.81 -0.56
CA GLU A 73 1.81 -11.69 0.51
C GLU A 73 2.60 -11.44 1.81
N ASN A 74 3.91 -11.29 1.70
CA ASN A 74 4.76 -11.02 2.86
C ASN A 74 4.45 -9.66 3.50
N TRP A 75 4.19 -8.65 2.70
CA TRP A 75 3.98 -7.30 3.20
C TRP A 75 2.57 -7.06 3.70
N LEU A 76 1.57 -7.58 2.99
CA LEU A 76 0.16 -7.36 3.32
C LEU A 76 -0.38 -8.39 4.31
N GLY A 77 0.33 -9.50 4.52
CA GLY A 77 -0.13 -10.58 5.37
C GLY A 77 -1.39 -11.27 4.86
N GLN A 78 -1.68 -11.15 3.58
CA GLN A 78 -2.86 -11.72 2.93
C GLN A 78 -2.43 -12.40 1.64
N SER A 79 -3.23 -13.36 1.19
CA SER A 79 -2.98 -14.10 -0.06
C SER A 79 -4.20 -14.11 -0.99
N ASN A 80 -5.27 -13.39 -0.64
CA ASN A 80 -6.55 -13.40 -1.35
C ASN A 80 -6.66 -12.29 -2.39
N PHE A 81 -5.66 -12.13 -3.24
CA PHE A 81 -5.70 -11.12 -4.29
C PHE A 81 -5.37 -11.71 -5.65
N THR A 82 -5.86 -11.07 -6.69
CA THR A 82 -5.63 -11.42 -8.09
C THR A 82 -4.57 -10.50 -8.67
N ILE A 83 -3.59 -11.07 -9.37
CA ILE A 83 -2.53 -10.31 -10.01
C ILE A 83 -2.52 -10.64 -11.49
N GLU A 84 -2.58 -9.62 -12.33
CA GLU A 84 -2.54 -9.75 -13.77
C GLU A 84 -1.32 -9.04 -14.34
N LYS A 85 -0.69 -9.70 -15.31
CA LYS A 85 0.36 -9.07 -16.08
C LYS A 85 -0.27 -8.20 -17.16
N VAL A 86 0.19 -6.97 -17.27
CA VAL A 86 -0.26 -6.02 -18.30
C VAL A 86 0.92 -5.59 -19.16
N ASP A 87 0.62 -5.29 -20.41
CA ASP A 87 1.59 -4.77 -21.37
C ASP A 87 1.24 -3.31 -21.65
N LEU A 88 2.17 -2.41 -21.35
CA LEU A 88 1.95 -0.98 -21.55
C LEU A 88 1.76 -0.61 -23.01
N GLU A 89 2.40 -1.31 -23.92
CA GLU A 89 2.24 -1.07 -25.36
C GLU A 89 0.79 -1.28 -25.79
N ASN A 90 0.15 -2.33 -25.28
CA ASN A 90 -1.25 -2.61 -25.58
C ASN A 90 -2.20 -1.57 -24.96
N LEU A 91 -1.80 -0.92 -23.88
CA LEU A 91 -2.60 0.13 -23.24
C LEU A 91 -2.50 1.46 -23.98
N ILE A 92 -1.36 1.72 -24.64
CA ILE A 92 -1.11 2.97 -25.37
C ILE A 92 -1.85 3.00 -26.71
N GLU A 93 -2.05 1.86 -27.35
CA GLU A 93 -2.72 1.73 -28.64
C GLU A 93 -4.25 1.95 -28.58
N LYS A 94 -4.78 2.10 -27.41
CA LYS A 94 -6.19 2.37 -27.18
C LYS A 94 -6.44 3.86 -26.93
#